data_9952c44446edced82955c977cdadea9a
#
_entry.id   9952c44446edced82955c977cdadea9a
#
_cell.length_a   1.000
_cell.length_b   1.000
_cell.length_c   1.000
_cell.angle_alpha   90.00
_cell.angle_beta   90.00
_cell.angle_gamma   90.00
#
_symmetry.space_group_name_H-M   'P 1'
#
loop_
_entity.id
_entity.type
_entity.pdbx_description
1 polymer ?
#
loop_
_entity_poly.entity_id
_entity_poly.type
_entity_poly.pdbx_seq_one_letter_code
_entity_poly.pdbx_strand_id
1 'polypeptide(L)'
;RHTLLSWLPEDMRGLRLLDAGCGTGALAQEAMRRGAEVLAIDLSPTLVNLARDRHAQDLLTDPTLSAKGGSITFLAGDMLSAEHGEFDHVVCMDSLIHYDTQTIANAVEALTQRTRKSVLFTFAPHSPLLAVAHAMGRLFPRSDRSPQLAPIRKTTLHVYIERAVREHGWRPGHMQRVSSGFYTSQAWEWKRT
;
A
#
# COMPACT_ATOMS: atom_id res chain seq x y z
N ARG A 1 -2.53 8.37 -2.90
CA ARG A 1 -3.73 7.53 -3.04
C ARG A 1 -4.29 7.57 -4.45
N HIS A 2 -4.65 8.73 -4.98
CA HIS A 2 -5.22 8.88 -6.33
C HIS A 2 -4.37 8.18 -7.41
N THR A 3 -3.07 8.33 -7.38
CA THR A 3 -2.13 7.67 -8.31
C THR A 3 -2.25 6.15 -8.32
N LEU A 4 -2.26 5.51 -7.13
CA LEU A 4 -2.40 4.04 -7.05
C LEU A 4 -3.79 3.60 -7.55
N LEU A 5 -4.83 4.32 -7.16
CA LEU A 5 -6.20 4.04 -7.59
C LEU A 5 -6.41 4.22 -9.10
N SER A 6 -5.67 5.13 -9.77
CA SER A 6 -5.77 5.32 -11.22
C SER A 6 -5.14 4.18 -12.03
N TRP A 7 -4.34 3.32 -11.39
CA TRP A 7 -3.76 2.13 -12.01
C TRP A 7 -4.60 0.87 -11.80
N LEU A 8 -5.61 0.94 -10.93
CA LEU A 8 -6.59 -0.12 -10.72
C LEU A 8 -7.80 0.06 -11.65
N PRO A 9 -8.52 -1.01 -11.98
CA PRO A 9 -9.75 -0.92 -12.77
C PRO A 9 -10.79 0.02 -12.15
N GLU A 10 -11.55 0.74 -12.97
CA GLU A 10 -12.69 1.54 -12.50
C GLU A 10 -13.88 0.67 -12.07
N ASP A 11 -14.05 -0.48 -12.72
CA ASP A 11 -15.00 -1.51 -12.32
C ASP A 11 -14.23 -2.69 -11.71
N MET A 12 -14.44 -2.92 -10.43
CA MET A 12 -13.76 -3.97 -9.66
C MET A 12 -14.73 -5.04 -9.17
N ARG A 13 -15.91 -5.14 -9.77
CA ARG A 13 -16.88 -6.21 -9.43
C ARG A 13 -16.28 -7.59 -9.68
N GLY A 14 -16.41 -8.47 -8.68
CA GLY A 14 -15.84 -9.80 -8.71
C GLY A 14 -14.31 -9.86 -8.53
N LEU A 15 -13.66 -8.74 -8.22
CA LEU A 15 -12.23 -8.70 -7.90
C LEU A 15 -12.02 -8.61 -6.39
N ARG A 16 -10.99 -9.33 -5.91
CA ARG A 16 -10.51 -9.26 -4.54
C ARG A 16 -9.29 -8.36 -4.45
N LEU A 17 -9.29 -7.42 -3.51
CA LEU A 17 -8.19 -6.51 -3.24
C LEU A 17 -7.71 -6.63 -1.79
N LEU A 18 -6.39 -6.70 -1.59
CA LEU A 18 -5.77 -6.51 -0.29
C LEU A 18 -5.28 -5.06 -0.16
N ASP A 19 -5.80 -4.33 0.82
CA ASP A 19 -5.25 -3.05 1.28
C ASP A 19 -4.31 -3.33 2.46
N ALA A 20 -3.02 -3.45 2.16
CA ALA A 20 -1.97 -3.90 3.07
C ALA A 20 -1.33 -2.71 3.80
N GLY A 21 -1.66 -2.53 5.06
CA GLY A 21 -1.39 -1.33 5.83
C GLY A 21 -2.46 -0.27 5.57
N CYS A 22 -3.73 -0.64 5.78
CA CYS A 22 -4.88 0.15 5.38
C CYS A 22 -5.08 1.46 6.17
N GLY A 23 -4.42 1.59 7.33
CA GLY A 23 -4.57 2.74 8.21
C GLY A 23 -6.05 3.01 8.54
N THR A 24 -6.56 4.15 8.10
CA THR A 24 -7.96 4.56 8.32
C THR A 24 -8.93 4.11 7.23
N GLY A 25 -8.53 3.22 6.32
CA GLY A 25 -9.39 2.55 5.34
C GLY A 25 -9.79 3.39 4.11
N ALA A 26 -9.16 4.53 3.89
CA ALA A 26 -9.57 5.44 2.81
C ALA A 26 -9.34 4.90 1.38
N LEU A 27 -8.35 4.01 1.19
CA LEU A 27 -8.15 3.32 -0.10
C LEU A 27 -9.14 2.17 -0.23
N ALA A 28 -9.33 1.39 0.83
CA ALA A 28 -10.30 0.29 0.88
C ALA A 28 -11.71 0.77 0.51
N GLN A 29 -12.16 1.91 1.04
CA GLN A 29 -13.46 2.49 0.69
C GLN A 29 -13.61 2.80 -0.79
N GLU A 30 -12.59 3.38 -1.42
CA GLU A 30 -12.67 3.70 -2.84
C GLU A 30 -12.69 2.42 -3.71
N ALA A 31 -11.90 1.39 -3.34
CA ALA A 31 -11.95 0.10 -4.04
C ALA A 31 -13.32 -0.58 -3.88
N MET A 32 -13.92 -0.53 -2.69
CA MET A 32 -15.28 -1.01 -2.45
C MET A 32 -16.32 -0.28 -3.32
N ARG A 33 -16.25 1.05 -3.43
CA ARG A 33 -17.13 1.83 -4.31
C ARG A 33 -17.04 1.37 -5.78
N ARG A 34 -15.88 0.88 -6.21
CA ARG A 34 -15.68 0.28 -7.53
C ARG A 34 -16.20 -1.15 -7.64
N GLY A 35 -16.67 -1.75 -6.54
CA GLY A 35 -17.27 -3.08 -6.49
C GLY A 35 -16.34 -4.18 -6.01
N ALA A 36 -15.14 -3.86 -5.51
CA ALA A 36 -14.19 -4.86 -5.02
C ALA A 36 -14.65 -5.49 -3.69
N GLU A 37 -14.31 -6.76 -3.50
CA GLU A 37 -14.22 -7.39 -2.18
C GLU A 37 -12.84 -7.03 -1.59
N VAL A 38 -12.83 -6.21 -0.54
CA VAL A 38 -11.59 -5.69 0.05
C VAL A 38 -11.32 -6.35 1.40
N LEU A 39 -10.10 -6.89 1.55
CA LEU A 39 -9.52 -7.18 2.86
C LEU A 39 -8.56 -6.04 3.21
N ALA A 40 -8.88 -5.29 4.26
CA ALA A 40 -8.11 -4.15 4.72
C ALA A 40 -7.41 -4.51 6.04
N ILE A 41 -6.07 -4.62 5.99
CA ILE A 41 -5.25 -5.07 7.12
C ILE A 41 -4.32 -3.97 7.60
N ASP A 42 -4.22 -3.80 8.92
CA ASP A 42 -3.21 -2.96 9.55
C ASP A 42 -2.70 -3.64 10.83
N LEU A 43 -1.43 -3.40 11.18
CA LEU A 43 -0.85 -3.89 12.44
C LEU A 43 -1.45 -3.21 13.68
N SER A 44 -2.00 -2.00 13.52
CA SER A 44 -2.58 -1.21 14.61
C SER A 44 -4.07 -1.53 14.80
N PRO A 45 -4.46 -2.23 15.89
CA PRO A 45 -5.88 -2.45 16.19
C PRO A 45 -6.66 -1.15 16.36
N THR A 46 -6.01 -0.09 16.84
CA THR A 46 -6.62 1.24 17.00
C THR A 46 -7.01 1.84 15.65
N LEU A 47 -6.12 1.77 14.64
CA LEU A 47 -6.43 2.26 13.29
C LEU A 47 -7.50 1.41 12.62
N VAL A 48 -7.45 0.09 12.78
CA VAL A 48 -8.47 -0.83 12.26
C VAL A 48 -9.84 -0.54 12.86
N ASN A 49 -9.95 -0.32 14.16
CA ASN A 49 -11.20 0.03 14.81
C ASN A 49 -11.73 1.38 14.29
N LEU A 50 -10.85 2.39 14.21
CA LEU A 50 -11.21 3.69 13.65
C LEU A 50 -11.70 3.59 12.19
N ALA A 51 -11.05 2.76 11.38
CA ALA A 51 -11.44 2.52 9.99
C ALA A 51 -12.83 1.86 9.91
N ARG A 52 -13.09 0.88 10.77
CA ARG A 52 -14.37 0.18 10.87
C ARG A 52 -15.50 1.11 11.28
N ASP A 53 -15.28 1.95 12.31
CA ASP A 53 -16.27 2.90 12.80
C ASP A 53 -16.62 3.95 11.74
N ARG A 54 -15.60 4.50 11.04
CA ARG A 54 -15.80 5.42 9.93
C ARG A 54 -16.58 4.80 8.78
N HIS A 55 -16.20 3.58 8.39
CA HIS A 55 -16.90 2.86 7.34
C HIS A 55 -18.37 2.62 7.68
N ALA A 56 -18.68 2.20 8.90
CA ALA A 56 -20.05 2.02 9.37
C ALA A 56 -20.82 3.35 9.32
N GLN A 57 -20.22 4.45 9.76
CA GLN A 57 -20.84 5.78 9.72
C GLN A 57 -21.07 6.25 8.27
N ASP A 58 -20.11 6.04 7.38
CA ASP A 58 -20.25 6.41 5.97
C ASP A 58 -21.37 5.63 5.28
N LEU A 59 -21.54 4.33 5.56
CA LEU A 59 -22.66 3.52 5.04
C LEU A 59 -24.02 3.99 5.54
N LEU A 60 -24.09 4.51 6.78
CA LEU A 60 -25.34 5.09 7.32
C LEU A 60 -25.70 6.40 6.63
N THR A 61 -24.72 7.21 6.27
CA THR A 61 -24.92 8.51 5.63
C THR A 61 -25.08 8.43 4.12
N ASP A 62 -24.46 7.44 3.47
CA ASP A 62 -24.53 7.21 2.04
C ASP A 62 -24.65 5.70 1.70
N PRO A 63 -25.87 5.15 1.70
CA PRO A 63 -26.10 3.75 1.33
C PRO A 63 -25.66 3.38 -0.09
N THR A 64 -25.42 4.38 -0.96
CA THR A 64 -24.98 4.13 -2.35
C THR A 64 -23.50 3.72 -2.45
N LEU A 65 -22.74 3.82 -1.38
CA LEU A 65 -21.33 3.44 -1.35
C LEU A 65 -21.08 1.99 -1.74
N SER A 66 -22.01 1.09 -1.44
CA SER A 66 -21.95 -0.32 -1.80
C SER A 66 -22.83 -0.70 -3.02
N ALA A 67 -23.31 0.28 -3.76
CA ALA A 67 -24.26 0.05 -4.88
C ALA A 67 -23.72 -0.90 -5.96
N LYS A 68 -22.39 -1.02 -6.11
CA LYS A 68 -21.75 -1.98 -7.02
C LYS A 68 -21.51 -3.38 -6.40
N GLY A 69 -21.99 -3.64 -5.18
CA GLY A 69 -21.84 -4.91 -4.50
C GLY A 69 -20.46 -5.13 -3.87
N GLY A 70 -19.65 -4.08 -3.73
CA GLY A 70 -18.36 -4.15 -3.02
C GLY A 70 -18.53 -4.27 -1.51
N SER A 71 -17.51 -4.80 -0.84
CA SER A 71 -17.48 -4.99 0.61
C SER A 71 -16.09 -4.74 1.18
N ILE A 72 -15.99 -4.44 2.49
CA ILE A 72 -14.72 -4.34 3.20
C ILE A 72 -14.76 -5.20 4.46
N THR A 73 -13.72 -6.02 4.62
CA THR A 73 -13.41 -6.68 5.90
C THR A 73 -12.16 -6.01 6.49
N PHE A 74 -12.27 -5.47 7.70
CA PHE A 74 -11.13 -4.88 8.42
C PHE A 74 -10.54 -5.87 9.41
N LEU A 75 -9.22 -6.06 9.37
CA LEU A 75 -8.51 -7.02 10.21
C LEU A 75 -7.25 -6.39 10.80
N ALA A 76 -7.06 -6.54 12.12
CA ALA A 76 -5.79 -6.23 12.77
C ALA A 76 -4.86 -7.44 12.68
N GLY A 77 -3.68 -7.28 12.06
CA GLY A 77 -2.76 -8.40 11.88
C GLY A 77 -1.66 -8.15 10.86
N ASP A 78 -0.91 -9.22 10.58
CA ASP A 78 0.16 -9.21 9.59
C ASP A 78 -0.41 -9.36 8.18
N MET A 79 -0.16 -8.35 7.33
CA MET A 79 -0.55 -8.35 5.92
C MET A 79 0.12 -9.46 5.09
N LEU A 80 1.22 -10.04 5.57
CA LEU A 80 1.96 -11.10 4.89
C LEU A 80 1.46 -12.51 5.23
N SER A 81 0.52 -12.67 6.18
CA SER A 81 0.01 -14.00 6.56
C SER A 81 -0.65 -14.72 5.37
N ALA A 82 -0.24 -15.96 5.12
CA ALA A 82 -0.79 -16.81 4.05
C ALA A 82 -2.28 -17.16 4.24
N GLU A 83 -2.79 -17.05 5.46
CA GLU A 83 -4.18 -17.37 5.81
C GLU A 83 -5.21 -16.46 5.13
N HIS A 84 -4.78 -15.30 4.63
CA HIS A 84 -5.66 -14.33 3.96
C HIS A 84 -6.10 -14.74 2.55
N GLY A 85 -5.51 -15.83 2.01
CA GLY A 85 -5.82 -16.35 0.67
C GLY A 85 -5.23 -15.52 -0.47
N GLU A 86 -5.86 -15.60 -1.64
CA GLU A 86 -5.38 -14.98 -2.87
C GLU A 86 -6.17 -13.71 -3.22
N PHE A 87 -5.53 -12.81 -3.96
CA PHE A 87 -6.10 -11.52 -4.39
C PHE A 87 -5.86 -11.29 -5.87
N ASP A 88 -6.71 -10.49 -6.50
CA ASP A 88 -6.46 -9.97 -7.84
C ASP A 88 -5.44 -8.83 -7.80
N HIS A 89 -5.58 -7.94 -6.83
CA HIS A 89 -4.70 -6.79 -6.63
C HIS A 89 -4.30 -6.66 -5.17
N VAL A 90 -3.07 -6.22 -4.94
CA VAL A 90 -2.56 -5.85 -3.62
C VAL A 90 -2.06 -4.42 -3.67
N VAL A 91 -2.41 -3.62 -2.67
CA VAL A 91 -1.94 -2.24 -2.53
C VAL A 91 -1.30 -2.04 -1.16
N CYS A 92 -0.06 -1.56 -1.14
CA CYS A 92 0.70 -1.20 0.06
C CYS A 92 0.95 0.32 0.03
N MET A 93 -0.05 1.11 0.41
CA MET A 93 0.07 2.57 0.42
C MET A 93 0.65 3.06 1.73
N ASP A 94 1.85 3.63 1.67
CA ASP A 94 2.59 4.20 2.82
C ASP A 94 2.88 3.22 3.97
N SER A 95 2.69 1.92 3.76
CA SER A 95 2.98 0.87 4.72
C SER A 95 4.43 0.36 4.64
N LEU A 96 5.06 0.42 3.45
CA LEU A 96 6.42 -0.06 3.24
C LEU A 96 7.50 1.04 3.34
N ILE A 97 7.13 2.29 3.54
CA ILE A 97 8.06 3.45 3.54
C ILE A 97 9.08 3.44 4.69
N HIS A 98 8.85 2.63 5.72
CA HIS A 98 9.72 2.51 6.90
C HIS A 98 10.72 1.36 6.81
N TYR A 99 10.63 0.53 5.77
CA TYR A 99 11.46 -0.66 5.61
C TYR A 99 12.66 -0.38 4.70
N ASP A 100 13.73 -1.16 4.89
CA ASP A 100 14.88 -1.15 3.99
C ASP A 100 14.59 -1.86 2.67
N THR A 101 15.52 -1.75 1.73
CA THR A 101 15.39 -2.31 0.37
C THR A 101 15.13 -3.80 0.35
N GLN A 102 15.85 -4.58 1.19
CA GLN A 102 15.70 -6.04 1.24
C GLN A 102 14.35 -6.44 1.82
N THR A 103 13.92 -5.79 2.90
CA THR A 103 12.63 -6.06 3.55
C THR A 103 11.47 -5.74 2.62
N ILE A 104 11.54 -4.63 1.85
CA ILE A 104 10.51 -4.33 0.84
C ILE A 104 10.50 -5.39 -0.25
N ALA A 105 11.66 -5.80 -0.77
CA ALA A 105 11.72 -6.81 -1.82
C ALA A 105 11.13 -8.15 -1.35
N ASN A 106 11.45 -8.59 -0.14
CA ASN A 106 10.89 -9.81 0.45
C ASN A 106 9.36 -9.71 0.66
N ALA A 107 8.87 -8.54 1.11
CA ALA A 107 7.43 -8.32 1.26
C ALA A 107 6.71 -8.35 -0.08
N VAL A 108 7.25 -7.69 -1.11
CA VAL A 108 6.69 -7.70 -2.47
C VAL A 108 6.70 -9.13 -3.04
N GLU A 109 7.79 -9.88 -2.88
CA GLU A 109 7.88 -11.28 -3.29
C GLU A 109 6.78 -12.12 -2.63
N ALA A 110 6.65 -12.07 -1.31
CA ALA A 110 5.62 -12.80 -0.56
C ALA A 110 4.19 -12.43 -1.02
N LEU A 111 3.93 -11.16 -1.29
CA LEU A 111 2.64 -10.70 -1.80
C LEU A 111 2.39 -11.17 -3.24
N THR A 112 3.42 -11.20 -4.11
CA THR A 112 3.26 -11.67 -5.49
C THR A 112 2.88 -13.14 -5.59
N GLN A 113 3.29 -13.97 -4.63
CA GLN A 113 2.96 -15.40 -4.60
C GLN A 113 1.44 -15.68 -4.49
N ARG A 114 0.69 -14.75 -3.94
CA ARG A 114 -0.76 -14.85 -3.74
C ARG A 114 -1.57 -13.74 -4.45
N THR A 115 -0.94 -13.09 -5.42
CA THR A 115 -1.58 -12.05 -6.24
C THR A 115 -1.65 -12.51 -7.69
N ARG A 116 -2.81 -12.30 -8.32
CA ARG A 116 -3.08 -12.78 -9.69
C ARG A 116 -2.73 -11.73 -10.75
N LYS A 117 -2.87 -10.44 -10.46
CA LYS A 117 -2.77 -9.37 -11.48
C LYS A 117 -1.70 -8.31 -11.18
N SER A 118 -1.80 -7.59 -10.05
CA SER A 118 -0.82 -6.54 -9.74
C SER A 118 -0.60 -6.32 -8.25
N VAL A 119 0.64 -5.95 -7.92
CA VAL A 119 1.06 -5.45 -6.61
C VAL A 119 1.49 -4.00 -6.79
N LEU A 120 0.83 -3.10 -6.07
CA LEU A 120 1.08 -1.66 -6.08
C LEU A 120 1.60 -1.24 -4.71
N PHE A 121 2.66 -0.45 -4.66
CA PHE A 121 3.17 0.04 -3.38
C PHE A 121 3.81 1.41 -3.49
N THR A 122 4.03 2.04 -2.35
CA THR A 122 4.82 3.26 -2.25
C THR A 122 6.06 3.03 -1.41
N PHE A 123 7.15 3.73 -1.73
CA PHE A 123 8.37 3.79 -0.94
C PHE A 123 8.93 5.21 -0.90
N ALA A 124 9.77 5.50 0.10
CA ALA A 124 10.44 6.79 0.23
C ALA A 124 11.66 6.82 -0.71
N PRO A 125 11.65 7.62 -1.79
CA PRO A 125 12.78 7.70 -2.70
C PRO A 125 13.95 8.43 -2.03
N HIS A 126 15.18 8.01 -2.35
CA HIS A 126 16.38 8.75 -1.93
C HIS A 126 16.32 10.17 -2.53
N SER A 127 16.23 11.17 -1.67
CA SER A 127 16.23 12.58 -2.05
C SER A 127 17.35 13.30 -1.28
N PRO A 128 18.19 14.10 -1.94
CA PRO A 128 19.21 14.93 -1.26
C PRO A 128 18.58 15.86 -0.22
N LEU A 129 17.37 16.35 -0.50
CA LEU A 129 16.62 17.22 0.42
C LEU A 129 16.19 16.47 1.70
N LEU A 130 15.76 15.20 1.57
CA LEU A 130 15.47 14.35 2.74
C LEU A 130 16.73 14.06 3.55
N ALA A 131 17.87 13.84 2.89
CA ALA A 131 19.16 13.65 3.58
C ALA A 131 19.56 14.89 4.38
N VAL A 132 19.36 16.09 3.84
CA VAL A 132 19.60 17.36 4.54
C VAL A 132 18.62 17.54 5.70
N ALA A 133 17.33 17.27 5.50
CA ALA A 133 16.32 17.36 6.55
C ALA A 133 16.59 16.36 7.70
N HIS A 134 17.05 15.15 7.38
CA HIS A 134 17.51 14.17 8.38
C HIS A 134 18.77 14.63 9.15
N ALA A 135 19.72 15.26 8.45
CA ALA A 135 20.91 15.81 9.08
C ALA A 135 20.56 16.97 10.03
N MET A 136 19.63 17.84 9.63
CA MET A 136 19.13 18.93 10.45
C MET A 136 18.25 18.46 11.62
N GLY A 137 17.42 17.41 11.40
CA GLY A 137 16.58 16.81 12.45
C GLY A 137 17.40 16.18 13.61
N ARG A 138 18.68 15.87 13.39
CA ARG A 138 19.61 15.42 14.46
C ARG A 138 19.98 16.52 15.45
N LEU A 139 19.73 17.80 15.11
CA LEU A 139 20.01 18.96 15.94
C LEU A 139 18.85 19.34 16.87
N PHE A 140 17.66 18.74 16.72
CA PHE A 140 16.51 18.98 17.58
C PHE A 140 16.36 17.93 18.70
N PRO A 141 15.86 18.30 19.91
CA PRO A 141 15.67 17.39 21.02
C PRO A 141 14.69 16.24 20.69
N ARG A 142 15.03 15.04 21.20
CA ARG A 142 14.36 13.76 20.94
C ARG A 142 13.07 13.57 21.75
N SER A 143 12.02 14.35 21.55
CA SER A 143 10.77 14.15 22.30
C SER A 143 9.65 13.42 21.57
N ASP A 144 9.70 13.28 20.23
CA ASP A 144 8.72 12.48 19.46
C ASP A 144 9.42 11.77 18.30
N ARG A 145 9.68 10.48 18.47
CA ARG A 145 10.27 9.65 17.41
C ARG A 145 9.21 9.27 16.39
N SER A 146 8.98 10.11 15.40
CA SER A 146 8.40 9.64 14.14
C SER A 146 9.27 8.49 13.59
N PRO A 147 8.67 7.38 13.11
CA PRO A 147 9.42 6.28 12.50
C PRO A 147 10.36 6.83 11.43
N GLN A 148 11.63 6.41 11.48
CA GLN A 148 12.63 6.92 10.54
C GLN A 148 12.28 6.41 9.13
N LEU A 149 12.07 7.33 8.20
CA LEU A 149 11.96 7.00 6.77
C LEU A 149 13.31 6.46 6.30
N ALA A 150 13.32 5.30 5.66
CA ALA A 150 14.52 4.71 5.04
C ALA A 150 14.58 5.14 3.56
N PRO A 151 15.41 6.14 3.16
CA PRO A 151 15.49 6.58 1.78
C PRO A 151 16.09 5.49 0.90
N ILE A 152 15.35 5.09 -0.14
CA ILE A 152 15.70 3.95 -0.99
C ILE A 152 16.09 4.41 -2.40
N ARG A 153 17.17 3.85 -2.94
CA ARG A 153 17.53 4.04 -4.33
C ARG A 153 16.65 3.15 -5.22
N LYS A 154 15.87 3.78 -6.11
CA LYS A 154 14.98 3.12 -7.07
C LYS A 154 15.66 1.98 -7.83
N THR A 155 16.88 2.21 -8.35
CA THR A 155 17.63 1.22 -9.14
C THR A 155 17.99 -0.01 -8.30
N THR A 156 18.38 0.17 -7.06
CA THR A 156 18.68 -0.93 -6.14
C THR A 156 17.42 -1.73 -5.84
N LEU A 157 16.33 -1.08 -5.46
CA LEU A 157 15.05 -1.74 -5.20
C LEU A 157 14.54 -2.52 -6.42
N HIS A 158 14.69 -1.93 -7.63
CA HIS A 158 14.33 -2.60 -8.89
C HIS A 158 15.05 -3.95 -9.04
N VAL A 159 16.38 -3.94 -8.91
CA VAL A 159 17.20 -5.15 -9.06
C VAL A 159 16.79 -6.22 -8.05
N TYR A 160 16.53 -5.84 -6.79
CA TYR A 160 16.13 -6.78 -5.75
C TYR A 160 14.77 -7.42 -6.02
N ILE A 161 13.75 -6.61 -6.36
CA ILE A 161 12.43 -7.15 -6.67
C ILE A 161 12.46 -7.96 -7.96
N GLU A 162 13.09 -7.44 -9.04
CA GLU A 162 13.15 -8.15 -10.32
C GLU A 162 13.79 -9.54 -10.16
N ARG A 163 14.88 -9.64 -9.39
CA ARG A 163 15.53 -10.92 -9.10
C ARG A 163 14.60 -11.91 -8.37
N ALA A 164 13.76 -11.41 -7.46
CA ALA A 164 12.86 -12.24 -6.67
C ALA A 164 11.64 -12.72 -7.45
N VAL A 165 11.09 -11.89 -8.37
CA VAL A 165 9.76 -12.17 -8.93
C VAL A 165 9.73 -12.42 -10.44
N ARG A 166 10.85 -12.20 -11.17
CA ARG A 166 10.89 -12.30 -12.64
C ARG A 166 10.55 -13.70 -13.17
N GLU A 167 11.09 -14.74 -12.53
CA GLU A 167 10.85 -16.13 -12.92
C GLU A 167 9.40 -16.57 -12.73
N HIS A 168 8.64 -15.86 -11.88
CA HIS A 168 7.22 -16.08 -11.62
C HIS A 168 6.30 -15.26 -12.53
N GLY A 169 6.82 -14.70 -13.63
CA GLY A 169 6.02 -13.97 -14.62
C GLY A 169 5.70 -12.53 -14.24
N TRP A 170 6.38 -11.93 -13.25
CA TRP A 170 6.15 -10.55 -12.86
C TRP A 170 7.06 -9.58 -13.61
N ARG A 171 6.52 -8.42 -13.97
CA ARG A 171 7.24 -7.34 -14.66
C ARG A 171 6.91 -5.98 -14.03
N PRO A 172 7.85 -5.02 -14.06
CA PRO A 172 7.55 -3.66 -13.63
C PRO A 172 6.48 -3.03 -14.53
N GLY A 173 5.49 -2.41 -13.91
CA GLY A 173 4.42 -1.66 -14.53
C GLY A 173 4.63 -0.15 -14.40
N HIS A 174 3.56 0.55 -14.03
CA HIS A 174 3.58 1.99 -13.84
C HIS A 174 4.49 2.41 -12.68
N MET A 175 5.13 3.56 -12.85
CA MET A 175 5.91 4.19 -11.79
C MET A 175 5.71 5.70 -11.84
N GLN A 176 5.40 6.30 -10.69
CA GLN A 176 5.19 7.74 -10.60
C GLN A 176 5.70 8.30 -9.28
N ARG A 177 6.40 9.42 -9.33
CA ARG A 177 6.75 10.20 -8.15
C ARG A 177 5.57 11.06 -7.75
N VAL A 178 5.21 11.02 -6.47
CA VAL A 178 4.15 11.83 -5.88
C VAL A 178 4.78 12.75 -4.85
N SER A 179 4.58 14.06 -5.03
CA SER A 179 5.07 15.09 -4.11
C SER A 179 3.91 15.98 -3.69
N SER A 180 3.75 16.19 -2.40
CA SER A 180 2.77 17.10 -1.82
C SER A 180 3.40 17.82 -0.63
N GLY A 181 3.72 19.11 -0.81
CA GLY A 181 4.47 19.89 0.18
C GLY A 181 5.84 19.25 0.47
N PHE A 182 6.10 18.93 1.74
CA PHE A 182 7.34 18.30 2.18
C PHE A 182 7.36 16.78 2.01
N TYR A 183 6.21 16.17 1.71
CA TYR A 183 6.07 14.73 1.53
C TYR A 183 6.38 14.33 0.08
N THR A 184 7.29 13.38 -0.08
CA THR A 184 7.59 12.79 -1.38
C THR A 184 7.62 11.27 -1.26
N SER A 185 6.82 10.60 -2.06
CA SER A 185 6.85 9.15 -2.22
C SER A 185 6.98 8.75 -3.68
N GLN A 186 7.41 7.53 -3.90
CA GLN A 186 7.45 6.91 -5.20
C GLN A 186 6.42 5.78 -5.22
N ALA A 187 5.39 5.91 -6.05
CA ALA A 187 4.45 4.84 -6.33
C ALA A 187 5.03 3.92 -7.40
N TRP A 188 4.82 2.61 -7.23
CA TRP A 188 5.29 1.60 -8.18
C TRP A 188 4.30 0.45 -8.27
N GLU A 189 4.12 -0.04 -9.49
CA GLU A 189 3.31 -1.21 -9.82
C GLU A 189 4.19 -2.34 -10.37
N TRP A 190 3.91 -3.56 -9.96
CA TRP A 190 4.38 -4.79 -10.57
C TRP A 190 3.18 -5.58 -11.07
N LYS A 191 3.24 -6.06 -12.31
CA LYS A 191 2.16 -6.78 -12.98
C LYS A 191 2.56 -8.21 -13.30
N ARG A 192 1.61 -9.12 -13.21
CA ARG A 192 1.74 -10.47 -13.73
C ARG A 192 1.42 -10.48 -15.22
N THR A 193 2.29 -11.09 -16.04
CA THR A 193 2.15 -11.24 -17.50
C THR A 193 1.61 -12.62 -17.85
#